data_ef5f87ebd3125ef30d42f99eb5b0877c
#
_entry.id   ef5f87ebd3125ef30d42f99eb5b0877c
#
_cell.length_a   1.000
_cell.length_b   1.000
_cell.length_c   1.000
_cell.angle_alpha   90.00
_cell.angle_beta   90.00
_cell.angle_gamma   90.00
#
_symmetry.space_group_name_H-M   'P 1'
#
loop_
_entity.id
_entity.type
_entity.pdbx_description
1 polymer ?
#
loop_
_entity_poly.entity_id
_entity_poly.type
_entity_poly.pdbx_seq_one_letter_code
_entity_poly.pdbx_strand_id
1 'polypeptide(L)'
;MNTNSFTRIIISCLIGAASCGSAMAQKLASGAVAIDSLHTYVEGNRVDVAFSLNLNNLKLKAEQQLVFTPMLAADGDTLALSPIIINGRSKQIRMERSGELASGATGSQQPLVVVRKNGTRQSVSYAQSVTRKRPFESDRLSLLTSQDICGCGDRENLDNLHLATIDNIGAWMPALTFVKPFAEACKQRAEKGEAYLSFRVNKTNIVVDLFENARELAKITNTIDLVHNDKNVEINGINIHGYASPEGPYANNERLARERAAALKNYVAQLYPIDAKLFSSDYTPEDWDGFRRKVQQSKLANKDEILKISDSSLAPDDKDKRIRQLYPQDYAVIMKDIYPRLRHSDYTVSYTVRPFSVEEAKQILRTRPQQLSLLEMYLVAQTMEAGSPEFNEVFDIAVRMFPADPTANLNAACADLQKGDMASAEKHLEKAGNSAEALNARGSLAVLKKDYQSARRLFLEAAAAGSADAKANAERIANTK
;
A
#
# COMPACT_ATOMS: atom_id res chain seq x y z
N MET A 1 -27.89 24.55 44.12
CA MET A 1 -28.75 24.43 42.94
C MET A 1 -27.87 24.07 41.74
N ASN A 2 -28.27 23.10 41.00
CA ASN A 2 -27.67 22.54 39.75
C ASN A 2 -26.58 21.48 39.90
N THR A 3 -26.97 20.29 40.35
CA THR A 3 -26.20 19.04 40.22
C THR A 3 -26.66 18.15 39.04
N ASN A 4 -27.53 18.65 38.14
CA ASN A 4 -28.19 17.83 37.11
C ASN A 4 -27.66 18.03 35.70
N SER A 5 -26.57 18.80 35.48
CA SER A 5 -26.08 19.09 34.13
C SER A 5 -24.97 18.12 33.65
N PHE A 6 -24.26 17.47 34.56
CA PHE A 6 -23.13 16.59 34.19
C PHE A 6 -23.54 15.17 33.80
N THR A 7 -24.66 14.68 34.28
CA THR A 7 -25.11 13.30 34.03
C THR A 7 -25.74 13.11 32.64
N ARG A 8 -26.17 14.20 31.97
CA ARG A 8 -26.80 14.11 30.65
C ARG A 8 -25.87 14.10 29.47
N ILE A 9 -24.61 14.52 29.61
CA ILE A 9 -23.62 14.58 28.52
C ILE A 9 -22.94 13.22 28.30
N ILE A 10 -22.87 12.38 29.33
CA ILE A 10 -22.19 11.07 29.26
C ILE A 10 -23.06 9.98 28.58
N ILE A 11 -24.37 10.15 28.54
CA ILE A 11 -25.30 9.12 28.01
C ILE A 11 -25.45 9.20 26.48
N SER A 12 -25.11 10.33 25.84
CA SER A 12 -25.30 10.50 24.38
C SER A 12 -24.12 10.08 23.51
N CYS A 13 -22.96 9.74 24.06
CA CYS A 13 -21.76 9.32 23.29
C CYS A 13 -21.44 7.81 23.41
N LEU A 14 -22.31 7.01 23.98
CA LEU A 14 -22.08 5.57 24.22
C LEU A 14 -22.63 4.63 23.13
N ILE A 15 -22.79 5.12 21.89
CA ILE A 15 -23.06 4.27 20.72
C ILE A 15 -21.84 4.29 19.80
N GLY A 16 -20.78 3.64 20.25
CA GLY A 16 -19.56 3.42 19.47
C GLY A 16 -18.69 2.39 20.17
N ALA A 17 -18.80 1.14 19.75
CA ALA A 17 -17.90 0.01 20.02
C ALA A 17 -17.28 -0.05 21.43
N ALA A 18 -18.07 -0.42 22.44
CA ALA A 18 -17.56 -0.84 23.73
C ALA A 18 -16.78 -2.15 23.58
N SER A 19 -15.48 -2.13 23.85
CA SER A 19 -14.71 -3.36 24.06
C SER A 19 -15.16 -4.00 25.39
N CYS A 20 -16.07 -4.95 25.31
CA CYS A 20 -16.47 -5.78 26.43
C CYS A 20 -15.39 -6.85 26.64
N GLY A 21 -14.28 -6.46 27.29
CA GLY A 21 -13.37 -7.44 27.89
C GLY A 21 -14.15 -8.23 28.92
N SER A 22 -14.08 -9.58 28.91
CA SER A 22 -14.61 -10.42 29.94
C SER A 22 -14.08 -9.96 31.29
N ALA A 23 -14.95 -9.38 32.12
CA ALA A 23 -14.63 -8.92 33.46
C ALA A 23 -14.25 -10.12 34.31
N MET A 24 -12.98 -10.49 34.33
CA MET A 24 -12.43 -11.17 35.48
C MET A 24 -12.47 -10.17 36.61
N ALA A 25 -13.29 -10.40 37.62
CA ALA A 25 -13.33 -9.61 38.85
C ALA A 25 -11.93 -9.60 39.47
N GLN A 26 -11.13 -8.56 39.19
CA GLN A 26 -9.80 -8.42 39.75
C GLN A 26 -9.94 -8.04 41.21
N LYS A 27 -9.38 -8.87 42.08
CA LYS A 27 -9.42 -8.66 43.51
C LYS A 27 -8.39 -7.61 43.91
N LEU A 28 -8.85 -6.42 44.28
CA LEU A 28 -8.06 -5.30 44.77
C LEU A 28 -8.12 -5.23 46.29
N ALA A 29 -7.15 -4.56 46.93
CA ALA A 29 -7.08 -4.43 48.39
C ALA A 29 -7.23 -5.79 49.08
N SER A 30 -6.35 -6.74 48.75
CA SER A 30 -6.37 -8.13 49.31
C SER A 30 -7.69 -8.88 49.05
N GLY A 31 -8.42 -8.52 47.99
CA GLY A 31 -9.70 -9.14 47.61
C GLY A 31 -10.94 -8.45 48.21
N ALA A 32 -10.77 -7.35 48.90
CA ALA A 32 -11.88 -6.62 49.51
C ALA A 32 -12.62 -5.65 48.57
N VAL A 33 -11.97 -5.24 47.47
CA VAL A 33 -12.53 -4.39 46.44
C VAL A 33 -12.53 -5.15 45.10
N ALA A 34 -13.58 -5.01 44.34
CA ALA A 34 -13.64 -5.52 42.96
C ALA A 34 -13.91 -4.40 41.98
N ILE A 35 -13.36 -4.51 40.77
CA ILE A 35 -13.69 -3.63 39.64
C ILE A 35 -14.78 -4.28 38.81
N ASP A 36 -15.88 -3.56 38.64
CA ASP A 36 -16.97 -3.93 37.74
C ASP A 36 -17.00 -2.96 36.55
N SER A 37 -17.38 -3.44 35.39
CA SER A 37 -17.65 -2.60 34.21
C SER A 37 -16.49 -1.68 33.80
N LEU A 38 -15.27 -2.22 33.64
CA LEU A 38 -14.11 -1.46 33.18
C LEU A 38 -14.26 -1.20 31.65
N HIS A 39 -14.27 0.07 31.30
CA HIS A 39 -14.30 0.56 29.91
C HIS A 39 -13.17 1.54 29.69
N THR A 40 -12.45 1.37 28.59
CA THR A 40 -11.43 2.30 28.14
C THR A 40 -11.68 2.63 26.66
N TYR A 41 -11.47 3.90 26.32
CA TYR A 41 -11.64 4.37 24.94
C TYR A 41 -10.55 5.37 24.59
N VAL A 42 -10.01 5.27 23.37
CA VAL A 42 -8.99 6.19 22.84
C VAL A 42 -9.49 6.82 21.56
N GLU A 43 -9.47 8.14 21.50
CA GLU A 43 -9.79 8.92 20.30
C GLU A 43 -8.76 10.03 20.12
N GLY A 44 -7.93 9.91 19.08
CA GLY A 44 -6.82 10.85 18.88
C GLY A 44 -5.93 10.97 20.12
N ASN A 45 -5.79 12.18 20.66
CA ASN A 45 -5.00 12.45 21.88
C ASN A 45 -5.78 12.27 23.18
N ARG A 46 -7.00 11.78 23.14
CA ARG A 46 -7.86 11.62 24.32
C ARG A 46 -7.95 10.16 24.73
N VAL A 47 -7.80 9.90 26.03
CA VAL A 47 -8.06 8.60 26.65
C VAL A 47 -9.17 8.78 27.67
N ASP A 48 -10.24 8.01 27.52
CA ASP A 48 -11.34 7.92 28.47
C ASP A 48 -11.20 6.62 29.26
N VAL A 49 -11.26 6.71 30.58
CA VAL A 49 -11.24 5.57 31.53
C VAL A 49 -12.49 5.63 32.37
N ALA A 50 -13.28 4.57 32.35
CA ALA A 50 -14.47 4.46 33.19
C ALA A 50 -14.57 3.06 33.79
N PHE A 51 -14.87 2.99 35.09
CA PHE A 51 -15.11 1.74 35.80
C PHE A 51 -15.96 1.97 37.06
N SER A 52 -16.40 0.88 37.67
CA SER A 52 -17.12 0.90 38.94
C SER A 52 -16.37 0.07 39.96
N LEU A 53 -16.10 0.65 41.15
CA LEU A 53 -15.52 -0.07 42.29
C LEU A 53 -16.66 -0.65 43.15
N ASN A 54 -16.63 -1.94 43.35
CA ASN A 54 -17.52 -2.65 44.26
C ASN A 54 -16.85 -2.75 45.63
N LEU A 55 -17.44 -2.07 46.62
CA LEU A 55 -16.91 -1.96 47.97
C LEU A 55 -17.63 -2.91 48.98
N ASN A 56 -18.48 -3.82 48.54
CA ASN A 56 -19.33 -4.61 49.43
C ASN A 56 -18.54 -5.41 50.46
N ASN A 57 -17.37 -5.91 50.09
CA ASN A 57 -16.51 -6.68 50.99
C ASN A 57 -15.44 -5.86 51.71
N LEU A 58 -15.33 -4.55 51.41
CA LEU A 58 -14.35 -3.66 52.03
C LEU A 58 -14.83 -3.32 53.43
N LYS A 59 -13.98 -3.59 54.43
CA LYS A 59 -14.18 -3.17 55.84
C LYS A 59 -13.08 -2.19 56.21
N LEU A 60 -13.43 -0.95 56.49
CA LEU A 60 -12.53 0.09 56.99
C LEU A 60 -12.86 0.43 58.45
N LYS A 61 -11.81 0.52 59.32
CA LYS A 61 -11.96 1.11 60.63
C LYS A 61 -12.33 2.61 60.51
N ALA A 62 -12.92 3.19 61.54
CA ALA A 62 -13.37 4.59 61.48
C ALA A 62 -12.27 5.60 61.12
N GLU A 63 -11.02 5.35 61.53
CA GLU A 63 -9.84 6.18 61.28
C GLU A 63 -9.04 5.81 60.04
N GLN A 64 -9.41 4.73 59.31
CA GLN A 64 -8.71 4.26 58.14
C GLN A 64 -9.20 4.96 56.88
N GLN A 65 -8.31 4.99 55.89
CA GLN A 65 -8.54 5.51 54.54
C GLN A 65 -7.90 4.56 53.56
N LEU A 66 -8.60 4.26 52.45
CA LEU A 66 -8.04 3.63 51.27
C LEU A 66 -7.95 4.69 50.16
N VAL A 67 -6.77 4.89 49.65
CA VAL A 67 -6.54 5.71 48.44
C VAL A 67 -6.29 4.78 47.26
N PHE A 68 -7.13 4.89 46.25
CA PHE A 68 -7.05 4.13 45.00
C PHE A 68 -6.71 5.09 43.88
N THR A 69 -5.52 4.96 43.29
CA THR A 69 -5.04 5.86 42.22
C THR A 69 -4.89 5.07 40.92
N PRO A 70 -5.79 5.28 39.94
CA PRO A 70 -5.58 4.76 38.60
C PRO A 70 -4.40 5.48 37.93
N MET A 71 -3.62 4.78 37.12
CA MET A 71 -2.46 5.33 36.41
C MET A 71 -2.41 4.79 34.98
N LEU A 72 -2.08 5.67 34.04
CA LEU A 72 -1.66 5.26 32.71
C LEU A 72 -0.14 5.09 32.69
N ALA A 73 0.33 3.99 32.09
CA ALA A 73 1.76 3.71 31.95
C ALA A 73 2.11 3.45 30.48
N ALA A 74 3.22 4.03 30.03
CA ALA A 74 3.79 3.83 28.69
C ALA A 74 5.32 4.04 28.77
N ASP A 75 6.09 3.18 28.12
CA ASP A 75 7.54 3.32 27.90
C ASP A 75 8.37 3.61 29.19
N GLY A 76 7.90 3.08 30.31
CA GLY A 76 8.54 3.28 31.62
C GLY A 76 8.05 4.50 32.42
N ASP A 77 7.26 5.38 31.82
CA ASP A 77 6.63 6.52 32.47
C ASP A 77 5.22 6.19 32.94
N THR A 78 4.78 6.91 33.99
CA THR A 78 3.44 6.79 34.56
C THR A 78 2.76 8.15 34.72
N LEU A 79 1.47 8.21 34.38
CA LEU A 79 0.61 9.37 34.57
C LEU A 79 -0.50 9.01 35.55
N ALA A 80 -0.46 9.56 36.75
CA ALA A 80 -1.50 9.37 37.75
C ALA A 80 -2.79 10.11 37.33
N LEU A 81 -3.92 9.42 37.46
CA LEU A 81 -5.25 9.96 37.27
C LEU A 81 -5.82 10.45 38.64
N SER A 82 -7.00 11.05 38.60
CA SER A 82 -7.66 11.50 39.84
C SER A 82 -7.86 10.34 40.82
N PRO A 83 -7.38 10.42 42.05
CA PRO A 83 -7.54 9.35 43.00
C PRO A 83 -8.98 9.23 43.53
N ILE A 84 -9.35 8.02 43.88
CA ILE A 84 -10.56 7.72 44.64
C ILE A 84 -10.16 7.52 46.10
N ILE A 85 -10.68 8.37 46.99
CA ILE A 85 -10.41 8.36 48.42
C ILE A 85 -11.62 7.77 49.14
N ILE A 86 -11.45 6.62 49.76
CA ILE A 86 -12.50 5.92 50.50
C ILE A 86 -12.18 6.02 52.01
N ASN A 87 -12.97 6.80 52.72
CA ASN A 87 -12.74 7.11 54.12
C ASN A 87 -13.62 6.30 55.08
N GLY A 88 -13.08 5.90 56.22
CA GLY A 88 -13.86 5.59 57.39
C GLY A 88 -14.50 6.85 57.99
N ARG A 89 -15.52 6.69 58.79
CA ARG A 89 -16.36 7.81 59.26
C ARG A 89 -15.57 8.89 60.00
N SER A 90 -14.71 8.53 60.94
CA SER A 90 -13.93 9.51 61.74
C SER A 90 -12.86 10.21 60.89
N LYS A 91 -12.24 9.49 59.96
CA LYS A 91 -11.26 10.07 59.03
C LYS A 91 -11.93 11.12 58.12
N GLN A 92 -13.13 10.86 57.64
CA GLN A 92 -13.89 11.82 56.85
C GLN A 92 -14.21 13.12 57.65
N ILE A 93 -14.71 12.99 58.85
CA ILE A 93 -15.01 14.16 59.69
C ILE A 93 -13.75 14.99 59.98
N ARG A 94 -12.61 14.32 60.17
CA ARG A 94 -11.33 15.01 60.39
C ARG A 94 -10.90 15.76 59.14
N MET A 95 -10.96 15.16 57.96
CA MET A 95 -10.63 15.80 56.68
C MET A 95 -11.52 17.01 56.39
N GLU A 96 -12.82 16.91 56.68
CA GLU A 96 -13.75 18.03 56.52
C GLU A 96 -13.42 19.21 57.46
N ARG A 97 -13.02 18.91 58.72
CA ARG A 97 -12.65 19.95 59.74
C ARG A 97 -11.29 20.56 59.41
N SER A 98 -10.33 19.83 58.93
CA SER A 98 -8.97 20.33 58.64
C SER A 98 -8.89 21.09 57.31
N GLY A 99 -9.91 21.05 56.48
CA GLY A 99 -9.87 21.64 55.15
C GLY A 99 -8.95 20.90 54.16
N GLU A 100 -8.44 19.71 54.51
CA GLU A 100 -7.54 18.91 53.61
C GLU A 100 -8.15 18.63 52.26
N LEU A 101 -9.48 18.57 52.16
CA LEU A 101 -10.19 18.41 50.86
C LEU A 101 -10.03 19.64 49.96
N ALA A 102 -9.76 20.82 50.55
CA ALA A 102 -9.57 22.05 49.77
C ALA A 102 -8.10 22.31 49.41
N SER A 103 -7.14 21.75 50.17
CA SER A 103 -5.69 22.00 50.02
C SER A 103 -4.89 20.89 49.34
N GLY A 104 -5.48 19.71 49.14
CA GLY A 104 -4.78 18.53 48.54
C GLY A 104 -4.70 18.49 47.02
N ALA A 105 -5.25 19.48 46.32
CA ALA A 105 -5.25 19.52 44.86
C ALA A 105 -4.05 20.32 44.32
N THR A 106 -2.85 19.76 44.44
CA THR A 106 -1.73 20.17 43.59
C THR A 106 -1.85 19.48 42.24
N GLY A 107 -2.76 19.99 41.42
CA GLY A 107 -3.02 19.46 40.06
C GLY A 107 -4.47 19.70 39.66
N SER A 108 -4.73 19.79 38.37
CA SER A 108 -6.03 20.15 37.75
C SER A 108 -7.18 19.15 37.97
N GLN A 109 -7.06 18.19 38.88
CA GLN A 109 -8.02 17.09 39.04
C GLN A 109 -8.38 16.88 40.51
N GLN A 110 -9.66 17.09 40.86
CA GLN A 110 -10.18 16.87 42.20
C GLN A 110 -10.34 15.36 42.48
N PRO A 111 -9.95 14.87 43.69
CA PRO A 111 -10.18 13.49 44.08
C PRO A 111 -11.67 13.19 44.25
N LEU A 112 -12.07 11.95 43.91
CA LEU A 112 -13.41 11.45 44.23
C LEU A 112 -13.40 10.92 45.68
N VAL A 113 -14.08 11.58 46.60
CA VAL A 113 -14.11 11.21 48.02
C VAL A 113 -15.41 10.51 48.38
N VAL A 114 -15.32 9.36 49.04
CA VAL A 114 -16.45 8.51 49.42
C VAL A 114 -16.28 8.03 50.86
N VAL A 115 -17.37 7.99 51.64
CA VAL A 115 -17.38 7.41 52.97
C VAL A 115 -17.84 5.96 52.92
N ARG A 116 -17.03 5.04 53.40
CA ARG A 116 -17.39 3.62 53.48
C ARG A 116 -18.40 3.38 54.61
N LYS A 117 -19.53 2.77 54.23
CA LYS A 117 -20.55 2.28 55.20
C LYS A 117 -20.40 0.74 55.30
N ASN A 118 -19.65 0.29 56.30
CA ASN A 118 -19.42 -1.14 56.52
C ASN A 118 -20.74 -1.92 56.62
N GLY A 119 -20.79 -3.11 56.00
CA GLY A 119 -21.99 -3.96 56.03
C GLY A 119 -23.08 -3.55 55.03
N THR A 120 -22.91 -2.47 54.28
CA THR A 120 -23.87 -2.09 53.22
C THR A 120 -23.34 -2.38 51.80
N ARG A 121 -24.24 -2.61 50.87
CA ARG A 121 -23.90 -2.65 49.44
C ARG A 121 -23.53 -1.23 49.01
N GLN A 122 -22.33 -1.07 48.42
CA GLN A 122 -21.83 0.23 48.00
C GLN A 122 -20.96 0.06 46.75
N SER A 123 -21.22 0.89 45.75
CA SER A 123 -20.44 0.99 44.53
C SER A 123 -20.05 2.42 44.26
N VAL A 124 -18.89 2.64 43.64
CA VAL A 124 -18.35 3.96 43.28
C VAL A 124 -18.04 3.97 41.81
N SER A 125 -18.76 4.80 41.06
CA SER A 125 -18.50 4.99 39.62
C SER A 125 -17.40 6.03 39.43
N TYR A 126 -16.47 5.70 38.58
CA TYR A 126 -15.35 6.54 38.19
C TYR A 126 -15.38 6.76 36.69
N ALA A 127 -15.16 7.97 36.23
CA ALA A 127 -14.98 8.31 34.83
C ALA A 127 -14.05 9.52 34.70
N GLN A 128 -13.05 9.41 33.90
CA GLN A 128 -12.10 10.48 33.62
C GLN A 128 -11.64 10.46 32.16
N SER A 129 -11.53 11.67 31.60
CA SER A 129 -10.91 11.91 30.28
C SER A 129 -9.56 12.59 30.47
N VAL A 130 -8.54 12.14 29.78
CA VAL A 130 -7.19 12.68 29.84
C VAL A 130 -6.69 12.95 28.41
N THR A 131 -6.09 14.14 28.21
CA THR A 131 -5.37 14.44 26.98
C THR A 131 -3.95 13.90 27.08
N ARG A 132 -3.58 13.03 26.18
CA ARG A 132 -2.24 12.43 26.10
C ARG A 132 -1.22 13.46 25.62
N LYS A 133 -0.04 13.38 26.19
CA LYS A 133 1.19 14.07 25.73
C LYS A 133 2.30 13.02 25.72
N ARG A 134 3.39 13.23 24.97
CA ARG A 134 4.54 12.33 25.03
C ARG A 134 4.98 12.08 26.48
N PRO A 135 5.33 10.85 26.87
CA PRO A 135 5.43 9.60 26.09
C PRO A 135 4.11 8.84 25.92
N PHE A 136 2.98 9.27 26.48
CA PHE A 136 1.69 8.56 26.48
C PHE A 136 0.94 8.64 25.12
N GLU A 137 1.57 9.12 24.06
CA GLU A 137 1.07 9.03 22.68
C GLU A 137 1.33 7.66 22.05
N SER A 138 1.95 6.73 22.80
CA SER A 138 2.16 5.34 22.41
C SER A 138 0.87 4.69 21.93
N ASP A 139 1.00 3.78 20.98
CA ASP A 139 -0.11 2.98 20.45
C ASP A 139 -0.63 1.93 21.44
N ARG A 140 0.11 1.69 22.53
CA ARG A 140 -0.26 0.79 23.62
C ARG A 140 0.03 1.43 24.98
N LEU A 141 -1.00 1.51 25.82
CA LEU A 141 -0.91 1.99 27.19
C LEU A 141 -1.32 0.86 28.15
N SER A 142 -0.76 0.87 29.34
CA SER A 142 -1.23 0.04 30.46
C SER A 142 -2.03 0.88 31.45
N LEU A 143 -3.21 0.42 31.83
CA LEU A 143 -3.94 0.98 32.99
C LEU A 143 -3.54 0.18 34.21
N LEU A 144 -2.87 0.86 35.11
CA LEU A 144 -2.41 0.33 36.40
C LEU A 144 -3.22 0.97 37.54
N THR A 145 -3.09 0.43 38.72
CA THR A 145 -3.58 1.07 39.97
C THR A 145 -2.56 0.97 41.08
N SER A 146 -2.38 2.07 41.80
CA SER A 146 -1.73 2.08 43.09
C SER A 146 -2.78 2.15 44.20
N GLN A 147 -2.55 1.46 45.32
CA GLN A 147 -3.48 1.36 46.43
C GLN A 147 -2.72 1.56 47.72
N ASP A 148 -3.16 2.52 48.54
CA ASP A 148 -2.61 2.81 49.86
C ASP A 148 -3.71 2.71 50.93
N ILE A 149 -3.48 1.89 51.93
CA ILE A 149 -4.33 1.88 53.14
C ILE A 149 -3.56 2.57 54.24
N CYS A 150 -4.12 3.64 54.78
CA CYS A 150 -3.54 4.41 55.88
C CYS A 150 -4.49 4.45 57.07
N GLY A 151 -3.95 4.37 58.29
CA GLY A 151 -4.73 4.55 59.51
C GLY A 151 -3.91 4.32 60.79
N CYS A 152 -4.14 5.12 61.85
CA CYS A 152 -3.55 4.99 63.20
C CYS A 152 -2.02 4.78 63.26
N GLY A 153 -1.26 5.39 62.31
CA GLY A 153 0.20 5.28 62.24
C GLY A 153 0.73 4.21 61.29
N ASP A 154 -0.10 3.31 60.81
CA ASP A 154 0.27 2.27 59.85
C ASP A 154 -0.08 2.72 58.43
N ARG A 155 0.87 2.50 57.51
CA ARG A 155 0.68 2.67 56.09
C ARG A 155 1.07 1.38 55.36
N GLU A 156 0.11 0.80 54.68
CA GLU A 156 0.32 -0.37 53.84
C GLU A 156 0.19 0.05 52.36
N ASN A 157 1.28 -0.01 51.62
CA ASN A 157 1.27 0.18 50.17
C ASN A 157 1.08 -1.19 49.52
N LEU A 158 0.03 -1.31 48.76
CA LEU A 158 -0.24 -2.55 47.99
C LEU A 158 0.35 -2.37 46.60
N ASP A 159 0.98 -3.41 46.09
CA ASP A 159 1.65 -3.40 44.80
C ASP A 159 0.78 -2.86 43.65
N ASN A 160 1.44 -2.26 42.67
CA ASN A 160 0.79 -1.80 41.47
C ASN A 160 0.18 -2.99 40.69
N LEU A 161 -1.13 -2.96 40.51
CA LEU A 161 -1.85 -4.00 39.78
C LEU A 161 -2.20 -3.53 38.38
N HIS A 162 -1.92 -4.39 37.38
CA HIS A 162 -2.33 -4.16 36.00
C HIS A 162 -3.84 -4.44 35.86
N LEU A 163 -4.60 -3.44 35.42
CA LEU A 163 -6.06 -3.50 35.25
C LEU A 163 -6.45 -3.85 33.80
N ALA A 164 -5.84 -3.19 32.84
CA ALA A 164 -6.11 -3.38 31.42
C ALA A 164 -4.95 -2.89 30.55
N THR A 165 -4.86 -3.43 29.36
CA THR A 165 -4.10 -2.85 28.26
C THR A 165 -5.06 -2.04 27.39
N ILE A 166 -4.67 -0.82 27.07
CA ILE A 166 -5.43 0.10 26.23
C ILE A 166 -4.70 0.22 24.91
N ASP A 167 -5.27 -0.36 23.85
CA ASP A 167 -4.71 -0.31 22.50
C ASP A 167 -5.34 0.85 21.73
N ASN A 168 -4.49 1.74 21.22
CA ASN A 168 -4.92 2.79 20.28
C ASN A 168 -4.79 2.28 18.85
N ILE A 169 -5.72 1.46 18.41
CA ILE A 169 -5.71 0.87 17.08
C ILE A 169 -5.79 1.92 15.97
N GLY A 170 -6.39 3.08 16.24
CA GLY A 170 -6.44 4.17 15.27
C GLY A 170 -5.08 4.81 14.94
N ALA A 171 -4.08 4.64 15.82
CA ALA A 171 -2.69 5.09 15.61
C ALA A 171 -1.73 3.93 15.29
N TRP A 172 -2.21 2.68 15.39
CA TRP A 172 -1.38 1.51 15.16
C TRP A 172 -1.21 1.24 13.66
N MET A 173 0.04 1.17 13.22
CA MET A 173 0.38 0.65 11.91
C MET A 173 0.72 -0.83 12.05
N PRO A 174 -0.01 -1.74 11.37
CA PRO A 174 0.33 -3.16 11.36
C PRO A 174 1.72 -3.42 10.78
N ALA A 175 2.38 -4.47 11.26
CA ALA A 175 3.65 -4.91 10.70
C ALA A 175 3.49 -5.34 9.24
N LEU A 176 4.38 -4.85 8.37
CA LEU A 176 4.41 -5.08 6.93
C LEU A 176 5.70 -5.78 6.54
N THR A 177 5.59 -6.76 5.66
CA THR A 177 6.75 -7.50 5.14
C THR A 177 7.06 -7.04 3.71
N PHE A 178 8.27 -6.50 3.49
CA PHE A 178 8.82 -6.29 2.16
C PHE A 178 9.45 -7.59 1.67
N VAL A 179 8.91 -8.13 0.57
CA VAL A 179 9.33 -9.43 0.05
C VAL A 179 10.52 -9.29 -0.88
N LYS A 180 11.57 -10.09 -0.61
CA LYS A 180 12.75 -10.16 -1.47
C LYS A 180 12.36 -10.85 -2.79
N PRO A 181 12.54 -10.17 -3.96
CA PRO A 181 12.26 -10.77 -5.26
C PRO A 181 13.22 -11.92 -5.58
N PHE A 182 12.78 -12.80 -6.48
CA PHE A 182 13.67 -13.80 -7.06
C PHE A 182 14.74 -13.15 -7.92
N ALA A 183 15.92 -13.79 -7.96
CA ALA A 183 17.00 -13.34 -8.84
C ALA A 183 16.62 -13.62 -10.29
N GLU A 184 16.73 -12.63 -11.15
CA GLU A 184 16.64 -12.78 -12.60
C GLU A 184 17.93 -13.42 -13.10
N ALA A 185 17.87 -14.62 -13.67
CA ALA A 185 19.05 -15.36 -14.10
C ALA A 185 19.83 -14.63 -15.19
N CYS A 186 19.13 -13.94 -16.09
CA CYS A 186 19.72 -13.15 -17.16
C CYS A 186 18.80 -11.95 -17.45
N LYS A 187 19.33 -10.74 -17.33
CA LYS A 187 18.58 -9.50 -17.55
C LYS A 187 18.46 -9.22 -19.03
N GLN A 188 17.49 -9.85 -19.69
CA GLN A 188 17.17 -9.57 -21.09
C GLN A 188 16.26 -8.36 -21.19
N ARG A 189 16.62 -7.43 -22.05
CA ARG A 189 15.88 -6.20 -22.31
C ARG A 189 15.76 -5.98 -23.80
N ALA A 190 14.84 -5.12 -24.20
CA ALA A 190 14.66 -4.76 -25.60
C ALA A 190 14.19 -3.32 -25.75
N GLU A 191 14.81 -2.60 -26.66
CA GLU A 191 14.29 -1.31 -27.13
C GLU A 191 13.52 -1.55 -28.43
N LYS A 192 12.36 -0.92 -28.56
CA LYS A 192 11.46 -1.09 -29.70
C LYS A 192 11.04 0.26 -30.26
N GLY A 193 10.79 0.28 -31.55
CA GLY A 193 10.24 1.46 -32.19
C GLY A 193 9.62 1.14 -33.54
N GLU A 194 9.01 2.15 -34.14
CA GLU A 194 8.38 2.10 -35.45
C GLU A 194 9.03 3.15 -36.37
N ALA A 195 9.24 2.79 -37.64
CA ALA A 195 9.74 3.67 -38.66
C ALA A 195 8.85 3.62 -39.92
N TYR A 196 8.51 4.78 -40.44
CA TYR A 196 7.61 4.93 -41.60
C TYR A 196 8.42 5.36 -42.85
N LEU A 197 9.15 4.39 -43.39
CA LEU A 197 9.97 4.64 -44.60
C LEU A 197 9.13 4.73 -45.83
N SER A 198 9.42 5.74 -46.65
CA SER A 198 8.86 5.93 -47.99
C SER A 198 9.67 5.19 -49.01
N PHE A 199 8.99 4.47 -49.90
CA PHE A 199 9.57 3.78 -51.05
C PHE A 199 8.93 4.29 -52.34
N ARG A 200 9.69 4.31 -53.43
CA ARG A 200 9.09 4.54 -54.75
C ARG A 200 8.14 3.38 -55.08
N VAL A 201 7.14 3.64 -55.91
CA VAL A 201 6.12 2.66 -56.30
C VAL A 201 6.76 1.35 -56.74
N ASN A 202 6.37 0.24 -56.16
CA ASN A 202 6.90 -1.12 -56.42
C ASN A 202 8.43 -1.26 -56.25
N LYS A 203 9.09 -0.35 -55.54
CA LYS A 203 10.52 -0.43 -55.22
C LYS A 203 10.74 -0.75 -53.75
N THR A 204 11.91 -1.31 -53.49
CA THR A 204 12.31 -1.78 -52.16
C THR A 204 13.65 -1.22 -51.69
N ASN A 205 14.36 -0.49 -52.59
CA ASN A 205 15.61 0.19 -52.23
C ASN A 205 15.36 1.42 -51.39
N ILE A 206 16.15 1.58 -50.31
CA ILE A 206 16.11 2.73 -49.45
C ILE A 206 16.78 3.92 -50.17
N VAL A 207 16.06 5.03 -50.18
CA VAL A 207 16.58 6.34 -50.64
C VAL A 207 16.49 7.29 -49.47
N VAL A 208 17.64 7.66 -48.90
CA VAL A 208 17.70 8.44 -47.66
C VAL A 208 16.99 9.81 -47.77
N ASP A 209 17.20 10.49 -48.90
CA ASP A 209 16.65 11.83 -49.17
C ASP A 209 15.19 11.79 -49.71
N LEU A 210 14.54 10.63 -49.72
CA LEU A 210 13.14 10.54 -50.13
C LEU A 210 12.21 10.90 -48.99
N PHE A 211 11.51 12.05 -49.10
CA PHE A 211 10.60 12.58 -48.05
C PHE A 211 11.27 12.62 -46.68
N GLU A 212 10.66 11.98 -45.67
CA GLU A 212 11.12 11.97 -44.28
C GLU A 212 12.06 10.80 -43.94
N ASN A 213 12.58 10.05 -44.94
CA ASN A 213 13.37 8.86 -44.69
C ASN A 213 14.59 9.09 -43.79
N ALA A 214 15.31 10.20 -43.99
CA ALA A 214 16.44 10.52 -43.14
C ALA A 214 16.07 10.60 -41.64
N ARG A 215 14.92 11.19 -41.34
CA ARG A 215 14.40 11.28 -39.99
C ARG A 215 13.93 9.93 -39.44
N GLU A 216 13.27 9.14 -40.27
CA GLU A 216 12.78 7.81 -39.86
C GLU A 216 13.95 6.82 -39.64
N LEU A 217 14.98 6.88 -40.47
CA LEU A 217 16.21 6.11 -40.26
C LEU A 217 16.95 6.56 -39.00
N ALA A 218 16.98 7.85 -38.70
CA ALA A 218 17.59 8.37 -37.48
C ALA A 218 16.93 7.83 -36.21
N LYS A 219 15.65 7.52 -36.22
CA LYS A 219 14.99 6.85 -35.06
C LYS A 219 15.60 5.49 -34.78
N ILE A 220 15.84 4.71 -35.82
CA ILE A 220 16.42 3.37 -35.72
C ILE A 220 17.86 3.46 -35.24
N THR A 221 18.67 4.29 -35.91
CA THR A 221 20.10 4.42 -35.53
C THR A 221 20.26 4.98 -34.13
N ASN A 222 19.50 5.98 -33.71
CA ASN A 222 19.54 6.52 -32.34
C ASN A 222 19.20 5.43 -31.30
N THR A 223 18.24 4.55 -31.59
CA THR A 223 17.92 3.45 -30.67
C THR A 223 19.04 2.43 -30.59
N ILE A 224 19.67 2.08 -31.74
CA ILE A 224 20.82 1.18 -31.75
C ILE A 224 22.03 1.81 -31.06
N ASP A 225 22.30 3.09 -31.30
CA ASP A 225 23.39 3.85 -30.67
C ASP A 225 23.23 3.91 -29.15
N LEU A 226 22.00 4.09 -28.67
CA LEU A 226 21.71 4.08 -27.24
C LEU A 226 22.15 2.77 -26.56
N VAL A 227 21.92 1.65 -27.24
CA VAL A 227 22.30 0.31 -26.73
C VAL A 227 23.77 0.00 -27.02
N HIS A 228 24.23 0.23 -28.26
CA HIS A 228 25.57 -0.11 -28.71
C HIS A 228 26.69 0.62 -27.96
N ASN A 229 26.44 1.88 -27.59
CA ASN A 229 27.41 2.70 -26.84
C ASN A 229 27.37 2.47 -25.33
N ASP A 230 26.48 1.61 -24.83
CA ASP A 230 26.39 1.30 -23.40
C ASP A 230 27.29 0.09 -23.06
N LYS A 231 28.37 0.34 -22.34
CA LYS A 231 29.33 -0.68 -21.89
C LYS A 231 28.77 -1.72 -20.91
N ASN A 232 27.53 -1.51 -20.41
CA ASN A 232 26.88 -2.42 -19.48
C ASN A 232 26.01 -3.47 -20.16
N VAL A 233 25.90 -3.39 -21.48
CA VAL A 233 24.99 -4.26 -22.25
C VAL A 233 25.72 -4.96 -23.39
N GLU A 234 25.21 -6.12 -23.79
CA GLU A 234 25.62 -6.87 -24.95
C GLU A 234 24.41 -7.08 -25.86
N ILE A 235 24.50 -6.66 -27.13
CA ILE A 235 23.43 -6.83 -28.11
C ILE A 235 23.31 -8.30 -28.49
N ASN A 236 22.10 -8.86 -28.31
CA ASN A 236 21.77 -10.26 -28.63
C ASN A 236 21.10 -10.41 -29.99
N GLY A 237 20.48 -9.35 -30.48
CA GLY A 237 19.79 -9.37 -31.75
C GLY A 237 19.16 -8.04 -32.14
N ILE A 238 19.09 -7.79 -33.43
CA ILE A 238 18.39 -6.65 -34.03
C ILE A 238 17.42 -7.24 -35.04
N ASN A 239 16.15 -7.12 -34.77
CA ASN A 239 15.07 -7.59 -35.63
C ASN A 239 14.35 -6.41 -36.30
N ILE A 240 14.05 -6.55 -37.57
CA ILE A 240 13.26 -5.59 -38.34
C ILE A 240 12.07 -6.32 -38.94
N HIS A 241 10.86 -5.90 -38.60
CA HIS A 241 9.62 -6.47 -39.09
C HIS A 241 8.90 -5.47 -40.00
N GLY A 242 8.78 -5.83 -41.29
CA GLY A 242 8.16 -4.97 -42.27
C GLY A 242 6.68 -5.28 -42.50
N TYR A 243 5.91 -4.22 -42.71
CA TYR A 243 4.47 -4.31 -42.96
C TYR A 243 4.13 -3.68 -44.32
N ALA A 244 3.15 -4.27 -45.02
CA ALA A 244 2.49 -3.62 -46.11
C ALA A 244 1.01 -3.36 -45.79
N SER A 245 0.39 -2.48 -46.55
CA SER A 245 -1.04 -2.17 -46.42
C SER A 245 -1.87 -3.15 -47.28
N PRO A 246 -3.13 -3.42 -46.92
CA PRO A 246 -4.02 -4.33 -47.62
C PRO A 246 -4.41 -3.92 -49.04
N GLU A 247 -3.94 -2.80 -49.55
CA GLU A 247 -4.26 -2.38 -50.94
C GLU A 247 -3.50 -3.17 -51.98
N GLY A 248 -4.18 -3.59 -53.01
CA GLY A 248 -3.60 -4.35 -54.11
C GLY A 248 -3.44 -5.85 -53.86
N PRO A 249 -2.83 -6.60 -54.79
CA PRO A 249 -2.75 -8.06 -54.65
C PRO A 249 -1.87 -8.51 -53.51
N TYR A 250 -2.35 -9.45 -52.70
CA TYR A 250 -1.66 -10.02 -51.54
C TYR A 250 -0.23 -10.49 -51.84
N ALA A 251 -0.04 -11.21 -52.98
CA ALA A 251 1.28 -11.69 -53.38
C ALA A 251 2.30 -10.56 -53.65
N ASN A 252 1.85 -9.39 -54.12
CA ASN A 252 2.72 -8.23 -54.27
C ASN A 252 3.00 -7.57 -52.94
N ASN A 253 2.01 -7.48 -52.03
CA ASN A 253 2.17 -6.94 -50.69
C ASN A 253 3.15 -7.81 -49.89
N GLU A 254 3.04 -9.14 -49.98
CA GLU A 254 3.99 -10.09 -49.38
C GLU A 254 5.43 -9.83 -49.87
N ARG A 255 5.63 -9.76 -51.17
CA ARG A 255 6.94 -9.48 -51.77
C ARG A 255 7.50 -8.14 -51.26
N LEU A 256 6.69 -7.06 -51.27
CA LEU A 256 7.11 -5.74 -50.87
C LEU A 256 7.43 -5.68 -49.36
N ALA A 257 6.61 -6.27 -48.50
CA ALA A 257 6.86 -6.31 -47.07
C ALA A 257 8.19 -7.01 -46.75
N ARG A 258 8.40 -8.20 -47.31
CA ARG A 258 9.62 -9.00 -47.16
C ARG A 258 10.86 -8.27 -47.64
N GLU A 259 10.85 -7.78 -48.90
CA GLU A 259 12.02 -7.16 -49.51
C GLU A 259 12.37 -5.81 -48.88
N ARG A 260 11.38 -5.03 -48.44
CA ARG A 260 11.59 -3.75 -47.70
C ARG A 260 12.19 -3.97 -46.31
N ALA A 261 11.70 -4.97 -45.58
CA ALA A 261 12.29 -5.38 -44.33
C ALA A 261 13.75 -5.83 -44.50
N ALA A 262 14.02 -6.66 -45.48
CA ALA A 262 15.37 -7.11 -45.79
C ALA A 262 16.30 -5.95 -46.21
N ALA A 263 15.79 -5.02 -47.03
CA ALA A 263 16.55 -3.84 -47.46
C ALA A 263 16.92 -2.95 -46.25
N LEU A 264 15.97 -2.72 -45.33
CA LEU A 264 16.22 -1.94 -44.11
C LEU A 264 17.19 -2.66 -43.17
N LYS A 265 17.03 -3.97 -42.97
CA LYS A 265 17.99 -4.78 -42.22
C LYS A 265 19.41 -4.64 -42.80
N ASN A 266 19.57 -4.79 -44.11
CA ASN A 266 20.88 -4.73 -44.75
C ASN A 266 21.47 -3.30 -44.65
N TYR A 267 20.65 -2.26 -44.82
CA TYR A 267 21.07 -0.87 -44.63
C TYR A 267 21.61 -0.64 -43.23
N VAL A 268 20.88 -1.04 -42.20
CA VAL A 268 21.28 -0.87 -40.81
C VAL A 268 22.51 -1.71 -40.50
N ALA A 269 22.58 -2.97 -40.96
CA ALA A 269 23.75 -3.83 -40.71
C ALA A 269 25.05 -3.30 -41.32
N GLN A 270 25.00 -2.48 -42.34
CA GLN A 270 26.19 -1.86 -42.94
C GLN A 270 26.72 -0.66 -42.11
N LEU A 271 25.91 -0.10 -41.22
CA LEU A 271 26.29 1.08 -40.42
C LEU A 271 27.05 0.71 -39.14
N TYR A 272 26.95 -0.54 -38.69
CA TYR A 272 27.46 -0.95 -37.38
C TYR A 272 28.44 -2.13 -37.49
N PRO A 273 29.52 -2.15 -36.68
CA PRO A 273 30.46 -3.28 -36.58
C PRO A 273 29.87 -4.40 -35.69
N ILE A 274 28.63 -4.80 -35.95
CA ILE A 274 27.92 -5.85 -35.23
C ILE A 274 27.85 -7.10 -36.12
N ASP A 275 28.00 -8.31 -35.52
CA ASP A 275 27.95 -9.56 -36.28
C ASP A 275 26.63 -9.64 -37.09
N ALA A 276 26.77 -9.88 -38.37
CA ALA A 276 25.63 -9.97 -39.28
C ALA A 276 24.60 -11.04 -38.86
N LYS A 277 25.00 -12.05 -38.09
CA LYS A 277 24.13 -13.10 -37.57
C LYS A 277 23.13 -12.58 -36.53
N LEU A 278 23.42 -11.45 -35.93
CA LEU A 278 22.52 -10.81 -34.93
C LEU A 278 21.39 -10.01 -35.61
N PHE A 279 21.48 -9.80 -36.94
CA PHE A 279 20.43 -9.11 -37.67
C PHE A 279 19.45 -10.10 -38.29
N SER A 280 18.18 -9.93 -38.00
CA SER A 280 17.09 -10.69 -38.62
C SER A 280 16.03 -9.76 -39.21
N SER A 281 15.24 -10.30 -40.13
CA SER A 281 14.08 -9.59 -40.65
C SER A 281 12.90 -10.52 -40.86
N ASP A 282 11.72 -10.05 -40.45
CA ASP A 282 10.43 -10.69 -40.61
C ASP A 282 9.47 -9.77 -41.38
N TYR A 283 8.32 -10.26 -41.73
CA TYR A 283 7.33 -9.45 -42.41
C TYR A 283 5.90 -9.92 -42.17
N THR A 284 4.98 -8.98 -42.30
CA THR A 284 3.54 -9.22 -42.39
C THR A 284 3.06 -8.72 -43.74
N PRO A 285 2.51 -9.56 -44.60
CA PRO A 285 2.11 -9.17 -45.94
C PRO A 285 1.10 -8.03 -45.98
N GLU A 286 0.15 -8.05 -45.04
CA GLU A 286 -0.89 -7.04 -44.90
C GLU A 286 -1.23 -6.83 -43.45
N ASP A 287 -1.06 -5.59 -42.94
CA ASP A 287 -1.30 -5.23 -41.51
C ASP A 287 -2.81 -5.06 -41.23
N TRP A 288 -3.54 -6.17 -41.26
CA TRP A 288 -4.96 -6.17 -40.91
C TRP A 288 -5.20 -5.83 -39.40
N ASP A 289 -4.26 -6.13 -38.52
CA ASP A 289 -4.35 -5.78 -37.11
C ASP A 289 -4.23 -4.26 -36.89
N GLY A 290 -3.26 -3.65 -37.54
CA GLY A 290 -3.12 -2.20 -37.59
C GLY A 290 -4.32 -1.51 -38.23
N PHE A 291 -4.83 -2.12 -39.32
CA PHE A 291 -6.04 -1.66 -40.01
C PHE A 291 -7.22 -1.59 -39.01
N ARG A 292 -7.50 -2.67 -38.29
CA ARG A 292 -8.57 -2.72 -37.30
C ARG A 292 -8.42 -1.65 -36.23
N ARG A 293 -7.23 -1.52 -35.64
CA ARG A 293 -6.94 -0.48 -34.63
C ARG A 293 -7.22 0.93 -35.16
N LYS A 294 -6.78 1.23 -36.39
CA LYS A 294 -6.96 2.57 -36.98
C LYS A 294 -8.42 2.84 -37.40
N VAL A 295 -9.11 1.85 -37.92
CA VAL A 295 -10.55 1.95 -38.23
C VAL A 295 -11.36 2.17 -36.96
N GLN A 296 -11.09 1.42 -35.89
CA GLN A 296 -11.73 1.60 -34.59
C GLN A 296 -11.62 3.05 -34.06
N GLN A 297 -10.46 3.65 -34.24
CA GLN A 297 -10.15 5.03 -33.80
C GLN A 297 -10.66 6.10 -34.79
N SER A 298 -11.11 5.71 -35.98
CA SER A 298 -11.51 6.63 -37.03
C SER A 298 -12.94 7.17 -36.87
N LYS A 299 -13.27 8.16 -37.68
CA LYS A 299 -14.62 8.72 -37.80
C LYS A 299 -15.34 8.23 -39.07
N LEU A 300 -14.99 7.04 -39.57
CA LEU A 300 -15.67 6.43 -40.72
C LEU A 300 -17.14 6.20 -40.42
N ALA A 301 -18.00 6.47 -41.39
CA ALA A 301 -19.45 6.36 -41.19
C ALA A 301 -19.89 4.88 -41.00
N ASN A 302 -19.25 3.96 -41.73
CA ASN A 302 -19.59 2.53 -41.72
C ASN A 302 -18.50 1.72 -41.00
N LYS A 303 -17.88 2.28 -39.96
CA LYS A 303 -16.78 1.69 -39.23
C LYS A 303 -17.03 0.27 -38.75
N ASP A 304 -18.17 0.01 -38.12
CA ASP A 304 -18.49 -1.30 -37.52
C ASP A 304 -18.68 -2.38 -38.58
N GLU A 305 -19.25 -2.03 -39.74
CA GLU A 305 -19.41 -2.96 -40.86
C GLU A 305 -18.07 -3.25 -41.54
N ILE A 306 -17.20 -2.27 -41.65
CA ILE A 306 -15.85 -2.44 -42.18
C ILE A 306 -15.03 -3.35 -41.27
N LEU A 307 -15.16 -3.21 -39.95
CA LEU A 307 -14.52 -4.09 -38.99
C LEU A 307 -15.02 -5.53 -39.11
N LYS A 308 -16.32 -5.75 -39.27
CA LYS A 308 -16.88 -7.11 -39.54
C LYS A 308 -16.29 -7.75 -40.80
N ILE A 309 -16.09 -6.97 -41.87
CA ILE A 309 -15.44 -7.50 -43.09
C ILE A 309 -13.98 -7.85 -42.77
N SER A 310 -13.24 -7.00 -42.07
CA SER A 310 -11.84 -7.25 -41.73
C SER A 310 -11.67 -8.50 -40.86
N ASP A 311 -12.65 -8.81 -40.00
CA ASP A 311 -12.64 -9.97 -39.09
C ASP A 311 -13.21 -11.24 -39.76
N SER A 312 -13.78 -11.12 -40.96
CA SER A 312 -14.35 -12.26 -41.67
C SER A 312 -13.28 -13.26 -42.13
N SER A 313 -13.71 -14.46 -42.48
CA SER A 313 -12.87 -15.51 -43.04
C SER A 313 -12.59 -15.36 -44.58
N LEU A 314 -12.95 -14.22 -45.16
CA LEU A 314 -12.64 -13.93 -46.57
C LEU A 314 -11.13 -13.89 -46.80
N ALA A 315 -10.72 -14.23 -48.03
CA ALA A 315 -9.34 -14.02 -48.47
C ALA A 315 -8.98 -12.53 -48.41
N PRO A 316 -7.70 -12.17 -48.09
CA PRO A 316 -7.29 -10.79 -47.95
C PRO A 316 -7.70 -9.85 -49.06
N ASP A 317 -7.45 -10.25 -50.31
CA ASP A 317 -7.84 -9.48 -51.53
C ASP A 317 -9.37 -9.28 -51.62
N ASP A 318 -10.15 -10.26 -51.16
CA ASP A 318 -11.62 -10.18 -51.18
C ASP A 318 -12.15 -9.24 -50.09
N LYS A 319 -11.46 -9.16 -48.92
CA LYS A 319 -11.80 -8.18 -47.90
C LYS A 319 -11.65 -6.76 -48.42
N ASP A 320 -10.50 -6.42 -48.98
CA ASP A 320 -10.25 -5.08 -49.53
C ASP A 320 -11.24 -4.73 -50.66
N LYS A 321 -11.45 -5.68 -51.61
CA LYS A 321 -12.42 -5.53 -52.67
C LYS A 321 -13.84 -5.29 -52.14
N ARG A 322 -14.24 -6.03 -51.10
CA ARG A 322 -15.59 -5.91 -50.52
C ARG A 322 -15.79 -4.58 -49.80
N ILE A 323 -14.80 -4.11 -49.08
CA ILE A 323 -14.84 -2.79 -48.42
C ILE A 323 -14.98 -1.69 -49.48
N ARG A 324 -14.16 -1.76 -50.53
CA ARG A 324 -14.19 -0.80 -51.65
C ARG A 324 -15.54 -0.77 -52.37
N GLN A 325 -16.16 -1.95 -52.58
CA GLN A 325 -17.45 -2.05 -53.29
C GLN A 325 -18.63 -1.58 -52.47
N LEU A 326 -18.66 -1.90 -51.17
CA LEU A 326 -19.80 -1.60 -50.33
C LEU A 326 -19.72 -0.19 -49.69
N TYR A 327 -18.52 0.30 -49.44
CA TYR A 327 -18.29 1.57 -48.71
C TYR A 327 -17.30 2.48 -49.47
N PRO A 328 -17.57 2.88 -50.71
CA PRO A 328 -16.62 3.61 -51.57
C PRO A 328 -16.19 4.95 -51.00
N GLN A 329 -17.05 5.64 -50.22
CA GLN A 329 -16.70 6.92 -49.60
C GLN A 329 -15.74 6.72 -48.41
N ASP A 330 -16.01 5.75 -47.54
CA ASP A 330 -15.11 5.37 -46.47
C ASP A 330 -13.80 4.82 -46.97
N TYR A 331 -13.84 4.03 -48.08
CA TYR A 331 -12.66 3.51 -48.74
C TYR A 331 -11.73 4.60 -49.30
N ALA A 332 -12.28 5.70 -49.78
CA ALA A 332 -11.47 6.85 -50.17
C ALA A 332 -10.70 7.47 -49.01
N VAL A 333 -11.31 7.52 -47.80
CA VAL A 333 -10.64 7.95 -46.57
C VAL A 333 -9.60 6.90 -46.14
N ILE A 334 -9.93 5.61 -46.21
CA ILE A 334 -9.00 4.51 -45.90
C ILE A 334 -7.74 4.59 -46.75
N MET A 335 -7.88 4.79 -48.04
CA MET A 335 -6.78 4.92 -48.99
C MET A 335 -5.86 6.11 -48.68
N LYS A 336 -6.46 7.24 -48.27
CA LYS A 336 -5.74 8.48 -48.02
C LYS A 336 -5.09 8.51 -46.64
N ASP A 337 -5.82 8.09 -45.60
CA ASP A 337 -5.45 8.40 -44.19
C ASP A 337 -5.05 7.16 -43.40
N ILE A 338 -5.51 5.95 -43.78
CA ILE A 338 -5.27 4.71 -43.03
C ILE A 338 -4.17 3.87 -43.67
N TYR A 339 -4.33 3.46 -44.95
CA TYR A 339 -3.36 2.60 -45.63
C TYR A 339 -1.92 3.12 -45.65
N PRO A 340 -1.65 4.42 -45.84
CA PRO A 340 -0.27 4.91 -45.79
C PRO A 340 0.39 4.71 -44.41
N ARG A 341 -0.41 4.69 -43.36
CA ARG A 341 0.07 4.48 -41.95
C ARG A 341 0.23 3.01 -41.58
N LEU A 342 -0.12 2.07 -42.46
CA LEU A 342 0.11 0.64 -42.28
C LEU A 342 1.40 0.18 -42.95
N ARG A 343 2.03 1.04 -43.77
CA ARG A 343 3.30 0.80 -44.41
C ARG A 343 4.42 1.26 -43.51
N HIS A 344 4.80 0.44 -42.54
CA HIS A 344 5.84 0.76 -41.59
C HIS A 344 6.77 -0.43 -41.37
N SER A 345 7.81 -0.22 -40.61
CA SER A 345 8.67 -1.27 -40.10
C SER A 345 8.82 -1.08 -38.60
N ASP A 346 8.57 -2.14 -37.85
CA ASP A 346 8.92 -2.22 -36.44
C ASP A 346 10.35 -2.67 -36.32
N TYR A 347 11.06 -2.16 -35.35
CA TYR A 347 12.39 -2.65 -35.02
C TYR A 347 12.51 -2.94 -33.54
N THR A 348 13.30 -3.98 -33.22
CA THR A 348 13.57 -4.42 -31.86
C THR A 348 15.06 -4.65 -31.71
N VAL A 349 15.69 -3.97 -30.76
CA VAL A 349 17.08 -4.19 -30.38
C VAL A 349 17.05 -4.95 -29.04
N SER A 350 17.37 -6.23 -29.08
CA SER A 350 17.43 -7.09 -27.89
C SER A 350 18.85 -7.13 -27.34
N TYR A 351 18.98 -7.04 -26.02
CA TYR A 351 20.28 -7.02 -25.36
C TYR A 351 20.23 -7.65 -23.96
N THR A 352 21.37 -8.11 -23.50
CA THR A 352 21.58 -8.57 -22.12
C THR A 352 22.29 -7.49 -21.32
N VAL A 353 21.80 -7.21 -20.12
CA VAL A 353 22.43 -6.31 -19.18
C VAL A 353 23.25 -7.11 -18.17
N ARG A 354 24.50 -6.71 -17.89
CA ARG A 354 25.30 -7.34 -16.84
C ARG A 354 24.69 -7.13 -15.45
N PRO A 355 25.00 -7.97 -14.47
CA PRO A 355 24.68 -7.69 -13.08
C PRO A 355 25.38 -6.42 -12.58
N PHE A 356 24.71 -5.70 -11.66
CA PHE A 356 25.26 -4.52 -11.00
C PHE A 356 25.53 -4.80 -9.51
N SER A 357 26.59 -4.21 -8.99
CA SER A 357 26.75 -4.05 -7.55
C SER A 357 25.67 -3.11 -6.99
N VAL A 358 25.43 -3.13 -5.69
CA VAL A 358 24.45 -2.23 -5.05
C VAL A 358 24.79 -0.76 -5.28
N GLU A 359 26.09 -0.41 -5.26
CA GLU A 359 26.53 0.97 -5.48
C GLU A 359 26.31 1.43 -6.92
N GLU A 360 26.57 0.56 -7.91
CA GLU A 360 26.23 0.84 -9.30
C GLU A 360 24.71 0.95 -9.49
N ALA A 361 23.96 0.04 -8.89
CA ALA A 361 22.49 0.03 -8.97
C ALA A 361 21.86 1.31 -8.43
N LYS A 362 22.39 1.93 -7.36
CA LYS A 362 21.96 3.24 -6.87
C LYS A 362 22.07 4.35 -7.92
N GLN A 363 23.14 4.33 -8.71
CA GLN A 363 23.35 5.32 -9.77
C GLN A 363 22.45 5.04 -10.98
N ILE A 364 22.33 3.76 -11.36
CA ILE A 364 21.51 3.30 -12.49
C ILE A 364 20.02 3.53 -12.21
N LEU A 365 19.58 3.36 -10.97
CA LEU A 365 18.19 3.55 -10.57
C LEU A 365 17.62 4.94 -10.97
N ARG A 366 18.46 5.97 -10.90
CA ARG A 366 18.07 7.35 -11.23
C ARG A 366 18.20 7.69 -12.71
N THR A 367 19.01 6.97 -13.45
CA THR A 367 19.36 7.31 -14.84
C THR A 367 18.75 6.34 -15.85
N ARG A 368 18.80 5.04 -15.57
CA ARG A 368 18.36 3.94 -16.47
C ARG A 368 17.74 2.77 -15.68
N PRO A 369 16.66 3.01 -14.91
CA PRO A 369 16.07 1.98 -14.04
C PRO A 369 15.64 0.72 -14.77
N GLN A 370 15.34 0.80 -16.08
CA GLN A 370 15.00 -0.36 -16.91
C GLN A 370 16.12 -1.39 -17.04
N GLN A 371 17.36 -1.03 -16.72
CA GLN A 371 18.50 -1.96 -16.73
C GLN A 371 18.63 -2.77 -15.43
N LEU A 372 17.92 -2.37 -14.38
CA LEU A 372 17.94 -3.09 -13.11
C LEU A 372 16.96 -4.26 -13.12
N SER A 373 17.31 -5.31 -12.40
CA SER A 373 16.38 -6.33 -11.97
C SER A 373 15.58 -5.86 -10.76
N LEU A 374 14.43 -6.46 -10.52
CA LEU A 374 13.63 -6.16 -9.34
C LEU A 374 14.41 -6.46 -8.04
N LEU A 375 15.25 -7.51 -8.04
CA LEU A 375 16.13 -7.83 -6.91
C LEU A 375 17.17 -6.74 -6.65
N GLU A 376 17.82 -6.21 -7.71
CA GLU A 376 18.78 -5.12 -7.55
C GLU A 376 18.12 -3.87 -6.97
N MET A 377 16.93 -3.51 -7.41
CA MET A 377 16.15 -2.42 -6.82
C MET A 377 15.84 -2.67 -5.35
N TYR A 378 15.38 -3.89 -5.01
CA TYR A 378 15.13 -4.28 -3.62
C TYR A 378 16.39 -4.14 -2.74
N LEU A 379 17.54 -4.61 -3.23
CA LEU A 379 18.81 -4.50 -2.50
C LEU A 379 19.25 -3.04 -2.30
N VAL A 380 18.97 -2.16 -3.27
CA VAL A 380 19.17 -0.71 -3.10
C VAL A 380 18.30 -0.16 -1.98
N ALA A 381 17.01 -0.51 -1.96
CA ALA A 381 16.09 -0.08 -0.89
C ALA A 381 16.59 -0.53 0.50
N GLN A 382 17.12 -1.76 0.62
CA GLN A 382 17.64 -2.28 1.90
C GLN A 382 18.85 -1.50 2.45
N THR A 383 19.48 -0.61 1.68
CA THR A 383 20.55 0.27 2.17
C THR A 383 20.04 1.60 2.72
N MET A 384 18.76 1.85 2.64
CA MET A 384 18.09 3.08 3.07
C MET A 384 17.35 2.86 4.38
N GLU A 385 17.03 3.95 5.07
CA GLU A 385 16.17 3.88 6.25
C GLU A 385 14.75 3.47 5.83
N ALA A 386 14.22 2.41 6.46
CA ALA A 386 12.90 1.90 6.13
C ALA A 386 11.82 2.97 6.34
N GLY A 387 10.98 3.19 5.34
CA GLY A 387 9.92 4.20 5.35
C GLY A 387 10.40 5.63 5.02
N SER A 388 11.71 5.84 4.77
CA SER A 388 12.18 7.13 4.26
C SER A 388 11.63 7.44 2.87
N PRO A 389 11.58 8.71 2.45
CA PRO A 389 11.16 9.07 1.09
C PRO A 389 11.96 8.34 0.00
N GLU A 390 13.27 8.21 0.19
CA GLU A 390 14.19 7.54 -0.73
C GLU A 390 13.90 6.03 -0.80
N PHE A 391 13.65 5.39 0.34
CA PHE A 391 13.23 3.99 0.40
C PHE A 391 11.95 3.75 -0.39
N ASN A 392 10.95 4.59 -0.19
CA ASN A 392 9.66 4.49 -0.87
C ASN A 392 9.79 4.75 -2.38
N GLU A 393 10.61 5.73 -2.78
CA GLU A 393 10.85 6.04 -4.20
C GLU A 393 11.38 4.83 -4.98
N VAL A 394 12.21 3.98 -4.36
CA VAL A 394 12.70 2.76 -5.02
C VAL A 394 11.56 1.84 -5.41
N PHE A 395 10.57 1.64 -4.54
CA PHE A 395 9.41 0.77 -4.83
C PHE A 395 8.45 1.42 -5.82
N ASP A 396 8.32 2.75 -5.82
CA ASP A 396 7.57 3.49 -6.84
C ASP A 396 8.21 3.33 -8.23
N ILE A 397 9.55 3.32 -8.31
CA ILE A 397 10.28 3.04 -9.55
C ILE A 397 10.12 1.57 -9.93
N ALA A 398 10.27 0.64 -8.98
CA ALA A 398 10.20 -0.80 -9.22
C ALA A 398 8.84 -1.21 -9.82
N VAL A 399 7.72 -0.73 -9.28
CA VAL A 399 6.39 -1.06 -9.81
C VAL A 399 6.12 -0.43 -11.17
N ARG A 400 6.75 0.71 -11.51
CA ARG A 400 6.68 1.30 -12.85
C ARG A 400 7.45 0.47 -13.88
N MET A 401 8.59 -0.10 -13.48
CA MET A 401 9.41 -0.96 -14.36
C MET A 401 8.80 -2.36 -14.51
N PHE A 402 8.16 -2.87 -13.45
CA PHE A 402 7.57 -4.21 -13.39
C PHE A 402 6.08 -4.17 -13.00
N PRO A 403 5.21 -3.52 -13.82
CA PRO A 403 3.83 -3.23 -13.45
C PRO A 403 2.90 -4.45 -13.31
N ALA A 404 3.32 -5.60 -13.84
CA ALA A 404 2.60 -6.87 -13.75
C ALA A 404 3.21 -7.85 -12.74
N ASP A 405 4.36 -7.52 -12.13
CA ASP A 405 5.03 -8.40 -11.16
C ASP A 405 4.33 -8.33 -9.80
N PRO A 406 3.89 -9.47 -9.22
CA PRO A 406 3.19 -9.47 -7.95
C PRO A 406 4.05 -8.96 -6.77
N THR A 407 5.35 -9.25 -6.76
CA THR A 407 6.27 -8.84 -5.69
C THR A 407 6.54 -7.33 -5.76
N ALA A 408 6.70 -6.79 -6.98
CA ALA A 408 6.83 -5.34 -7.16
C ALA A 408 5.59 -4.60 -6.66
N ASN A 409 4.40 -5.09 -7.03
CA ASN A 409 3.13 -4.52 -6.58
C ASN A 409 2.93 -4.66 -5.06
N LEU A 410 3.29 -5.81 -4.47
CA LEU A 410 3.21 -5.99 -3.02
C LEU A 410 4.11 -5.01 -2.26
N ASN A 411 5.38 -4.90 -2.66
CA ASN A 411 6.33 -4.02 -1.99
C ASN A 411 5.95 -2.53 -2.15
N ALA A 412 5.45 -2.13 -3.32
CA ALA A 412 4.90 -0.79 -3.54
C ALA A 412 3.68 -0.53 -2.65
N ALA A 413 2.76 -1.50 -2.53
CA ALA A 413 1.62 -1.39 -1.63
C ALA A 413 2.05 -1.24 -0.16
N CYS A 414 3.07 -1.99 0.29
CA CYS A 414 3.62 -1.84 1.64
C CYS A 414 4.19 -0.44 1.87
N ALA A 415 4.92 0.12 0.90
CA ALA A 415 5.43 1.48 0.96
C ALA A 415 4.31 2.53 1.01
N ASP A 416 3.25 2.34 0.21
CA ASP A 416 2.08 3.23 0.23
C ASP A 416 1.31 3.17 1.54
N LEU A 417 1.15 1.98 2.12
CA LEU A 417 0.53 1.81 3.44
C LEU A 417 1.34 2.54 4.53
N GLN A 418 2.68 2.47 4.49
CA GLN A 418 3.53 3.23 5.43
C GLN A 418 3.37 4.75 5.27
N LYS A 419 3.15 5.23 4.05
CA LYS A 419 2.85 6.65 3.77
C LYS A 419 1.41 7.04 4.13
N GLY A 420 0.53 6.07 4.38
CA GLY A 420 -0.91 6.29 4.56
C GLY A 420 -1.68 6.52 3.27
N ASP A 421 -1.08 6.27 2.10
CA ASP A 421 -1.74 6.36 0.80
C ASP A 421 -2.55 5.08 0.49
N MET A 422 -3.74 5.02 1.08
CA MET A 422 -4.65 3.88 0.93
C MET A 422 -5.11 3.67 -0.52
N ALA A 423 -5.22 4.74 -1.32
CA ALA A 423 -5.74 4.64 -2.69
C ALA A 423 -4.71 3.99 -3.63
N SER A 424 -3.44 4.35 -3.53
CA SER A 424 -2.35 3.73 -4.28
C SER A 424 -2.12 2.29 -3.81
N ALA A 425 -2.10 2.06 -2.48
CA ALA A 425 -1.96 0.73 -1.91
C ALA A 425 -3.04 -0.24 -2.42
N GLU A 426 -4.30 0.18 -2.50
CA GLU A 426 -5.41 -0.65 -2.99
C GLU A 426 -5.19 -1.09 -4.44
N LYS A 427 -4.80 -0.18 -5.34
CA LYS A 427 -4.50 -0.47 -6.75
C LYS A 427 -3.34 -1.46 -6.90
N HIS A 428 -2.29 -1.29 -6.11
CA HIS A 428 -1.15 -2.20 -6.13
C HIS A 428 -1.53 -3.58 -5.57
N LEU A 429 -2.33 -3.64 -4.50
CA LEU A 429 -2.79 -4.90 -3.91
C LEU A 429 -3.70 -5.72 -4.84
N GLU A 430 -4.39 -5.11 -5.80
CA GLU A 430 -5.13 -5.84 -6.84
C GLU A 430 -4.22 -6.76 -7.67
N LYS A 431 -2.93 -6.36 -7.85
CA LYS A 431 -1.94 -7.07 -8.66
C LYS A 431 -0.91 -7.84 -7.82
N ALA A 432 -0.93 -7.72 -6.50
CA ALA A 432 0.07 -8.30 -5.58
C ALA A 432 -0.06 -9.83 -5.39
N GLY A 433 -1.01 -10.49 -6.07
CA GLY A 433 -1.26 -11.92 -5.88
C GLY A 433 -1.91 -12.24 -4.52
N ASN A 434 -1.78 -13.49 -4.06
CA ASN A 434 -2.43 -13.99 -2.85
C ASN A 434 -1.45 -14.69 -1.89
N SER A 435 -0.20 -14.24 -1.84
CA SER A 435 0.74 -14.74 -0.84
C SER A 435 0.32 -14.36 0.59
N ALA A 436 0.90 -15.00 1.58
CA ALA A 436 0.65 -14.68 2.99
C ALA A 436 0.94 -13.19 3.30
N GLU A 437 1.99 -12.64 2.71
CA GLU A 437 2.38 -11.23 2.87
C GLU A 437 1.38 -10.29 2.18
N ALA A 438 0.85 -10.68 1.00
CA ALA A 438 -0.18 -9.91 0.30
C ALA A 438 -1.50 -9.89 1.09
N LEU A 439 -1.89 -11.01 1.71
CA LEU A 439 -3.04 -11.06 2.61
C LEU A 439 -2.82 -10.20 3.86
N ASN A 440 -1.61 -10.23 4.44
CA ASN A 440 -1.22 -9.36 5.56
C ASN A 440 -1.32 -7.88 5.17
N ALA A 441 -0.81 -7.49 4.02
CA ALA A 441 -0.89 -6.11 3.54
C ALA A 441 -2.35 -5.65 3.29
N ARG A 442 -3.22 -6.53 2.76
CA ARG A 442 -4.66 -6.25 2.67
C ARG A 442 -5.33 -6.10 4.04
N GLY A 443 -4.92 -6.93 5.02
CA GLY A 443 -5.35 -6.78 6.40
C GLY A 443 -4.95 -5.42 6.97
N SER A 444 -3.73 -4.97 6.68
CA SER A 444 -3.22 -3.67 7.09
C SER A 444 -3.99 -2.51 6.44
N LEU A 445 -4.34 -2.62 5.15
CA LEU A 445 -5.22 -1.66 4.48
C LEU A 445 -6.61 -1.60 5.14
N ALA A 446 -7.17 -2.75 5.53
CA ALA A 446 -8.45 -2.80 6.23
C ALA A 446 -8.39 -2.12 7.61
N VAL A 447 -7.27 -2.23 8.35
CA VAL A 447 -7.04 -1.48 9.60
C VAL A 447 -7.07 0.02 9.34
N LEU A 448 -6.35 0.51 8.33
CA LEU A 448 -6.34 1.94 7.97
C LEU A 448 -7.72 2.44 7.54
N LYS A 449 -8.51 1.59 6.88
CA LYS A 449 -9.92 1.85 6.54
C LYS A 449 -10.88 1.69 7.74
N LYS A 450 -10.37 1.31 8.92
CA LYS A 450 -11.15 1.03 10.16
C LYS A 450 -12.11 -0.17 10.01
N ASP A 451 -11.91 -1.03 9.03
CA ASP A 451 -12.64 -2.30 8.86
C ASP A 451 -11.90 -3.41 9.63
N TYR A 452 -12.04 -3.40 10.94
CA TYR A 452 -11.35 -4.33 11.83
C TYR A 452 -11.82 -5.77 11.69
N GLN A 453 -13.05 -6.00 11.23
CA GLN A 453 -13.57 -7.34 10.98
C GLN A 453 -12.88 -8.00 9.79
N SER A 454 -12.79 -7.30 8.66
CA SER A 454 -12.05 -7.77 7.49
C SER A 454 -10.55 -7.90 7.79
N ALA A 455 -9.97 -6.95 8.52
CA ALA A 455 -8.57 -6.99 8.92
C ALA A 455 -8.26 -8.26 9.72
N ARG A 456 -9.06 -8.56 10.76
CA ARG A 456 -8.88 -9.77 11.58
C ARG A 456 -8.94 -11.05 10.75
N ARG A 457 -9.92 -11.17 9.86
CA ARG A 457 -10.05 -12.33 8.98
C ARG A 457 -8.82 -12.50 8.09
N LEU A 458 -8.37 -11.42 7.45
CA LEU A 458 -7.21 -11.43 6.55
C LEU A 458 -5.91 -11.75 7.28
N PHE A 459 -5.69 -11.21 8.49
CA PHE A 459 -4.52 -11.54 9.30
C PHE A 459 -4.51 -12.99 9.74
N LEU A 460 -5.65 -13.57 10.13
CA LEU A 460 -5.74 -14.99 10.50
C LEU A 460 -5.47 -15.90 9.29
N GLU A 461 -5.99 -15.55 8.12
CA GLU A 461 -5.75 -16.28 6.88
C GLU A 461 -4.25 -16.20 6.48
N ALA A 462 -3.64 -15.02 6.54
CA ALA A 462 -2.23 -14.82 6.29
C ALA A 462 -1.33 -15.55 7.30
N ALA A 463 -1.69 -15.56 8.58
CA ALA A 463 -0.97 -16.28 9.62
C ALA A 463 -1.05 -17.80 9.40
N ALA A 464 -2.21 -18.33 9.00
CA ALA A 464 -2.38 -19.75 8.64
C ALA A 464 -1.55 -20.12 7.39
N ALA A 465 -1.32 -19.16 6.48
CA ALA A 465 -0.44 -19.31 5.33
C ALA A 465 1.06 -19.11 5.64
N GLY A 466 1.43 -18.85 6.91
CA GLY A 466 2.81 -18.82 7.40
C GLY A 466 3.42 -17.44 7.65
N SER A 467 2.67 -16.33 7.51
CA SER A 467 3.19 -15.00 7.82
C SER A 467 3.31 -14.75 9.33
N ALA A 468 4.54 -14.53 9.82
CA ALA A 468 4.81 -14.23 11.22
C ALA A 468 4.25 -12.84 11.61
N ASP A 469 4.39 -11.83 10.73
CA ASP A 469 3.86 -10.49 10.95
C ASP A 469 2.33 -10.52 11.05
N ALA A 470 1.67 -11.28 10.18
CA ALA A 470 0.22 -11.43 10.23
C ALA A 470 -0.25 -12.09 11.53
N LYS A 471 0.52 -13.04 12.08
CA LYS A 471 0.22 -13.64 13.39
C LYS A 471 0.24 -12.60 14.48
N ALA A 472 1.29 -11.79 14.55
CA ALA A 472 1.42 -10.69 15.51
C ALA A 472 0.29 -9.65 15.34
N ASN A 473 -0.04 -9.31 14.10
CA ASN A 473 -1.14 -8.40 13.79
C ASN A 473 -2.51 -8.96 14.20
N ALA A 474 -2.74 -10.28 13.99
CA ALA A 474 -3.97 -10.95 14.39
C ALA A 474 -4.13 -11.02 15.91
N GLU A 475 -3.05 -11.29 16.64
CA GLU A 475 -3.06 -11.29 18.11
C GLU A 475 -3.40 -9.89 18.66
N ARG A 476 -2.87 -8.85 18.02
CA ARG A 476 -3.12 -7.47 18.43
C ARG A 476 -4.56 -7.03 18.18
N ILE A 477 -5.12 -7.36 17.01
CA ILE A 477 -6.49 -6.97 16.66
C ILE A 477 -7.55 -7.85 17.35
N ALA A 478 -7.18 -9.03 17.85
CA ALA A 478 -8.13 -9.94 18.52
C ALA A 478 -8.80 -9.35 19.76
N ASN A 479 -8.12 -8.42 20.43
CA ASN A 479 -8.61 -7.72 21.63
C ASN A 479 -9.47 -6.49 21.30
N THR A 480 -9.70 -6.21 20.02
CA THR A 480 -10.52 -5.09 19.54
C THR A 480 -11.90 -5.61 19.18
N LYS A 481 -12.90 -5.21 19.91
CA LYS A 481 -14.32 -5.49 19.62
C LYS A 481 -15.00 -4.24 19.11
#